data_b8d4029aea2a5d9c995799e8165b7f85
#
_entry.id   b8d4029aea2a5d9c995799e8165b7f85
#
_cell.length_a   1.000
_cell.length_b   1.000
_cell.length_c   1.000
_cell.angle_alpha   90.00
_cell.angle_beta   90.00
_cell.angle_gamma   90.00
#
_symmetry.space_group_name_H-M   'P 1'
#
loop_
_entity.id
_entity.type
_entity.pdbx_description
1 polymer ?
#
loop_
_entity_poly.entity_id
_entity_poly.type
_entity_poly.pdbx_seq_one_letter_code
_entity_poly.pdbx_strand_id
1 'polypeptide(L)'
;MQKLQEEKKIIDVCCGSRMFWFNRENENTVFMDNREFEDTLCDGRSLKVSPDIVADFRQIPFPDESFYLVVFDPPHLVRARENSWIAKKYGKLNSETWKNDIEQGFNECMRVLKPNGTLIFKWNEEQIKLKDVLATIKYKPLFGNKRAKTHWLVFMKL
;
A
#
# COMPACT_ATOMS: atom_id res chain seq x y z
N MET A 1 -2.36 -7.28 20.38
CA MET A 1 -1.39 -6.94 19.34
C MET A 1 -0.32 -8.00 19.16
N GLN A 2 0.38 -8.44 20.18
CA GLN A 2 1.41 -9.49 20.06
C GLN A 2 0.88 -10.80 19.44
N LYS A 3 -0.32 -11.24 19.82
CA LYS A 3 -0.93 -12.46 19.31
C LYS A 3 -1.29 -12.42 17.82
N LEU A 4 -1.64 -11.23 17.28
CA LEU A 4 -1.92 -11.03 15.87
C LEU A 4 -0.64 -11.10 15.00
N GLN A 5 0.49 -10.77 15.59
CA GLN A 5 1.77 -10.69 14.91
C GLN A 5 2.43 -12.05 14.70
N GLU A 6 2.31 -12.95 15.69
CA GLU A 6 2.95 -14.27 15.63
C GLU A 6 2.30 -15.22 14.61
N GLU A 7 1.04 -14.98 14.25
CA GLU A 7 0.27 -15.85 13.37
C GLU A 7 0.21 -15.36 11.92
N LYS A 8 0.42 -14.05 11.67
CA LYS A 8 0.23 -13.47 10.34
C LYS A 8 1.54 -13.30 9.60
N LYS A 9 1.52 -13.69 8.34
CA LYS A 9 2.73 -13.75 7.50
C LYS A 9 2.77 -12.66 6.44
N ILE A 10 1.65 -11.98 6.22
CA ILE A 10 1.44 -11.02 5.15
C ILE A 10 0.94 -9.71 5.75
N ILE A 11 1.39 -8.59 5.23
CA ILE A 11 0.79 -7.29 5.49
C ILE A 11 0.46 -6.59 4.18
N ASP A 12 -0.78 -6.09 4.07
CA ASP A 12 -1.20 -5.14 3.06
C ASP A 12 -1.20 -3.74 3.70
N VAL A 13 -0.23 -2.93 3.32
CA VAL A 13 0.10 -1.69 4.05
C VAL A 13 -0.88 -0.56 3.73
N CYS A 14 -1.53 -0.62 2.58
CA CYS A 14 -2.53 0.36 2.14
C CYS A 14 -3.73 -0.38 1.55
N CYS A 15 -4.46 -1.10 2.40
CA CYS A 15 -5.44 -2.08 1.93
C CYS A 15 -6.68 -1.45 1.24
N GLY A 16 -7.03 -0.21 1.57
CA GLY A 16 -8.26 0.38 1.05
C GLY A 16 -9.45 -0.53 1.31
N SER A 17 -10.28 -0.73 0.28
CA SER A 17 -11.41 -1.67 0.33
C SER A 17 -11.04 -3.10 -0.06
N ARG A 18 -9.75 -3.43 -0.11
CA ARG A 18 -9.21 -4.78 -0.41
C ARG A 18 -9.63 -5.30 -1.79
N MET A 19 -9.63 -4.41 -2.79
CA MET A 19 -10.26 -4.65 -4.10
C MET A 19 -9.64 -5.79 -4.90
N PHE A 20 -8.32 -5.97 -4.82
CA PHE A 20 -7.64 -7.01 -5.59
C PHE A 20 -7.45 -8.34 -4.83
N TRP A 21 -7.93 -8.41 -3.59
CA TRP A 21 -7.89 -9.64 -2.81
C TRP A 21 -9.01 -10.59 -3.20
N PHE A 22 -8.67 -11.85 -3.52
CA PHE A 22 -9.65 -12.90 -3.73
C PHE A 22 -10.40 -13.21 -2.42
N ASN A 23 -9.65 -13.41 -1.32
CA ASN A 23 -10.22 -13.51 0.01
C ASN A 23 -9.92 -12.23 0.79
N ARG A 24 -10.92 -11.37 0.91
CA ARG A 24 -10.80 -10.07 1.59
C ARG A 24 -10.69 -10.18 3.11
N GLU A 25 -10.84 -11.39 3.63
CA GLU A 25 -10.71 -11.70 5.05
C GLU A 25 -9.61 -12.75 5.29
N ASN A 26 -8.57 -12.73 4.46
CA ASN A 26 -7.47 -13.69 4.54
C ASN A 26 -6.85 -13.68 5.95
N GLU A 27 -6.90 -14.80 6.64
CA GLU A 27 -6.48 -14.93 8.04
C GLU A 27 -4.97 -14.78 8.25
N ASN A 28 -4.16 -14.97 7.21
CA ASN A 28 -2.71 -14.80 7.26
C ASN A 28 -2.26 -13.36 7.01
N THR A 29 -3.21 -12.44 6.79
CA THR A 29 -2.91 -11.07 6.39
C THR A 29 -3.34 -10.06 7.45
N VAL A 30 -2.46 -9.11 7.74
CA VAL A 30 -2.80 -7.87 8.42
C VAL A 30 -3.18 -6.86 7.35
N PHE A 31 -4.40 -6.38 7.37
CA PHE A 31 -4.86 -5.31 6.51
C PHE A 31 -4.70 -3.97 7.24
N MET A 32 -3.84 -3.10 6.72
CA MET A 32 -3.55 -1.79 7.29
C MET A 32 -3.95 -0.68 6.33
N ASP A 33 -4.48 0.39 6.84
CA ASP A 33 -4.75 1.64 6.12
C ASP A 33 -4.72 2.80 7.11
N ASN A 34 -4.46 4.00 6.64
CA ASN A 34 -4.51 5.17 7.51
C ASN A 34 -5.93 5.75 7.65
N ARG A 35 -6.90 5.14 6.99
CA ARG A 35 -8.30 5.56 6.99
C ARG A 35 -9.19 4.42 7.45
N GLU A 36 -10.29 4.80 8.09
CA GLU A 36 -11.39 3.88 8.39
C GLU A 36 -12.70 4.65 8.16
N PHE A 37 -13.51 4.20 7.21
CA PHE A 37 -14.78 4.85 6.90
C PHE A 37 -15.69 3.96 6.07
N GLU A 38 -16.98 4.34 6.03
CA GLU A 38 -17.97 3.78 5.12
C GLU A 38 -18.73 4.93 4.46
N ASP A 39 -18.88 4.88 3.13
CA ASP A 39 -19.53 5.94 2.36
C ASP A 39 -20.24 5.35 1.15
N THR A 40 -21.15 6.12 0.56
CA THR A 40 -21.82 5.77 -0.69
C THR A 40 -21.23 6.58 -1.82
N LEU A 41 -20.76 5.91 -2.86
CA LEU A 41 -20.22 6.54 -4.06
C LEU A 41 -21.35 7.18 -4.89
N CYS A 42 -20.98 8.09 -5.78
CA CYS A 42 -21.95 8.82 -6.63
C CYS A 42 -22.80 7.90 -7.52
N ASP A 43 -22.34 6.66 -7.79
CA ASP A 43 -23.09 5.65 -8.55
C ASP A 43 -23.97 4.74 -7.67
N GLY A 44 -24.09 5.05 -6.38
CA GLY A 44 -24.89 4.29 -5.42
C GLY A 44 -24.17 3.10 -4.78
N ARG A 45 -22.95 2.76 -5.20
CA ARG A 45 -22.17 1.69 -4.57
C ARG A 45 -21.66 2.09 -3.20
N SER A 46 -21.63 1.14 -2.28
CA SER A 46 -21.02 1.33 -0.97
C SER A 46 -19.50 1.17 -1.06
N LEU A 47 -18.77 2.06 -0.40
CA LEU A 47 -17.33 1.97 -0.22
C LEU A 47 -17.02 1.87 1.27
N LYS A 48 -16.39 0.76 1.65
CA LYS A 48 -15.98 0.52 3.04
C LYS A 48 -14.47 0.30 3.11
N VAL A 49 -13.81 1.13 3.91
CA VAL A 49 -12.41 0.95 4.29
C VAL A 49 -12.39 0.61 5.77
N SER A 50 -12.11 -0.66 6.07
CA SER A 50 -12.14 -1.21 7.42
C SER A 50 -10.90 -2.06 7.66
N PRO A 51 -9.74 -1.40 7.94
CA PRO A 51 -8.51 -2.14 8.19
C PRO A 51 -8.52 -2.84 9.55
N ASP A 52 -7.67 -3.85 9.69
CA ASP A 52 -7.40 -4.46 10.99
C ASP A 52 -6.67 -3.49 11.92
N ILE A 53 -5.81 -2.65 11.33
CA ILE A 53 -5.04 -1.63 12.04
C ILE A 53 -5.07 -0.32 11.25
N VAL A 54 -5.42 0.76 11.92
CA VAL A 54 -5.34 2.12 11.38
C VAL A 54 -3.95 2.67 11.69
N ALA A 55 -3.13 2.84 10.66
CA ALA A 55 -1.76 3.36 10.81
C ALA A 55 -1.26 3.93 9.48
N ASP A 56 -0.23 4.76 9.56
CA ASP A 56 0.42 5.41 8.43
C ASP A 56 1.55 4.51 7.92
N PHE A 57 1.64 4.33 6.59
CA PHE A 57 2.68 3.51 5.98
C PHE A 57 4.10 4.05 6.21
N ARG A 58 4.24 5.32 6.57
CA ARG A 58 5.53 5.92 6.92
C ARG A 58 6.03 5.49 8.29
N GLN A 59 5.17 4.89 9.09
CA GLN A 59 5.50 4.36 10.42
C GLN A 59 4.64 3.12 10.68
N ILE A 60 5.09 1.98 10.17
CA ILE A 60 4.38 0.71 10.29
C ILE A 60 4.55 0.17 11.72
N PRO A 61 3.45 -0.06 12.48
CA PRO A 61 3.51 -0.40 13.90
C PRO A 61 3.83 -1.88 14.17
N PHE A 62 4.85 -2.39 13.51
CA PHE A 62 5.35 -3.75 13.68
C PHE A 62 6.88 -3.73 13.78
N PRO A 63 7.49 -4.68 14.49
CA PRO A 63 8.94 -4.81 14.56
C PRO A 63 9.57 -5.11 13.21
N ASP A 64 10.90 -4.95 13.15
CA ASP A 64 11.69 -5.38 12.01
C ASP A 64 11.44 -6.86 11.72
N GLU A 65 11.48 -7.23 10.43
CA GLU A 65 11.45 -8.62 10.00
C GLU A 65 10.24 -9.41 10.52
N SER A 66 9.04 -8.81 10.44
CA SER A 66 7.79 -9.39 10.90
C SER A 66 7.06 -10.24 9.86
N PHE A 67 7.23 -9.93 8.58
CA PHE A 67 6.42 -10.51 7.50
C PHE A 67 7.26 -11.12 6.39
N TYR A 68 6.70 -12.16 5.74
CA TYR A 68 7.30 -12.79 4.57
C TYR A 68 6.89 -12.10 3.27
N LEU A 69 5.69 -11.52 3.25
CA LEU A 69 5.15 -10.81 2.08
C LEU A 69 4.57 -9.46 2.53
N VAL A 70 5.01 -8.41 1.88
CA VAL A 70 4.48 -7.06 2.05
C VAL A 70 3.85 -6.63 0.74
N VAL A 71 2.61 -6.15 0.79
CA VAL A 71 1.93 -5.54 -0.34
C VAL A 71 1.87 -4.04 -0.09
N PHE A 72 2.44 -3.26 -1.01
CA PHE A 72 2.46 -1.81 -0.91
C PHE A 72 1.76 -1.20 -2.12
N ASP A 73 0.53 -0.76 -1.91
CA ASP A 73 -0.31 -0.09 -2.90
C ASP A 73 -0.67 1.31 -2.38
N PRO A 74 0.31 2.24 -2.33
CA PRO A 74 0.08 3.56 -1.78
C PRO A 74 -0.84 4.38 -2.70
N PRO A 75 -1.46 5.46 -2.16
CA PRO A 75 -2.14 6.42 -3.01
C PRO A 75 -1.21 6.93 -4.11
N HIS A 76 -1.75 7.08 -5.31
CA HIS A 76 -0.99 7.53 -6.49
C HIS A 76 -1.46 8.88 -7.03
N LEU A 77 -2.48 9.47 -6.40
CA LEU A 77 -3.06 10.74 -6.80
C LEU A 77 -2.48 11.88 -5.95
N VAL A 78 -2.01 12.93 -6.60
CA VAL A 78 -1.59 14.20 -5.97
C VAL A 78 -2.55 15.34 -6.30
N ARG A 79 -3.37 15.16 -7.34
CA ARG A 79 -4.36 16.14 -7.81
C ARG A 79 -5.72 15.47 -7.83
N ALA A 80 -6.48 15.65 -6.77
CA ALA A 80 -7.86 15.22 -6.69
C ALA A 80 -8.55 16.05 -5.61
N ARG A 81 -9.83 16.35 -5.82
CA ARG A 81 -10.65 16.97 -4.76
C ARG A 81 -10.86 15.95 -3.65
N GLU A 82 -10.75 16.38 -2.40
CA GLU A 82 -10.90 15.50 -1.22
C GLU A 82 -12.20 14.70 -1.22
N ASN A 83 -13.29 15.31 -1.71
CA ASN A 83 -14.60 14.68 -1.78
C ASN A 83 -14.87 13.92 -3.09
N SER A 84 -13.89 13.84 -4.00
CA SER A 84 -14.04 13.05 -5.21
C SER A 84 -14.10 11.56 -4.88
N TRP A 85 -14.88 10.79 -5.65
CA TRP A 85 -14.97 9.35 -5.45
C TRP A 85 -13.61 8.65 -5.65
N ILE A 86 -12.76 9.20 -6.53
CA ILE A 86 -11.41 8.66 -6.78
C ILE A 86 -10.54 8.85 -5.53
N ALA A 87 -10.55 10.03 -4.92
CA ALA A 87 -9.80 10.28 -3.69
C ALA A 87 -10.32 9.43 -2.52
N LYS A 88 -11.62 9.25 -2.39
CA LYS A 88 -12.22 8.37 -1.39
C LYS A 88 -11.80 6.92 -1.58
N LYS A 89 -11.78 6.45 -2.81
CA LYS A 89 -11.46 5.06 -3.16
C LYS A 89 -9.98 4.73 -2.97
N TYR A 90 -9.09 5.59 -3.45
CA TYR A 90 -7.65 5.32 -3.51
C TYR A 90 -6.81 6.11 -2.51
N GLY A 91 -7.38 7.14 -1.89
CA GLY A 91 -6.62 8.10 -1.09
C GLY A 91 -5.87 9.09 -1.96
N LYS A 92 -5.09 9.94 -1.32
CA LYS A 92 -4.35 11.01 -1.98
C LYS A 92 -3.00 11.23 -1.31
N LEU A 93 -1.95 11.45 -2.11
CA LEU A 93 -0.64 11.90 -1.65
C LEU A 93 -0.59 13.44 -1.60
N ASN A 94 0.29 13.95 -0.75
CA ASN A 94 0.59 15.38 -0.71
C ASN A 94 1.52 15.74 -1.87
N SER A 95 1.15 16.76 -2.67
CA SER A 95 1.92 17.16 -3.85
C SER A 95 3.33 17.68 -3.55
N GLU A 96 3.56 18.17 -2.33
CA GLU A 96 4.85 18.73 -1.91
C GLU A 96 5.76 17.68 -1.25
N THR A 97 5.19 16.67 -0.59
CA THR A 97 5.94 15.72 0.24
C THR A 97 5.94 14.29 -0.29
N TRP A 98 5.26 14.00 -1.39
CA TRP A 98 5.05 12.62 -1.85
C TRP A 98 6.35 11.84 -2.07
N LYS A 99 7.42 12.50 -2.54
CA LYS A 99 8.71 11.82 -2.75
C LYS A 99 9.28 11.28 -1.45
N ASN A 100 9.29 12.12 -0.42
CA ASN A 100 9.75 11.73 0.90
C ASN A 100 8.82 10.70 1.55
N ASP A 101 7.52 10.83 1.36
CA ASP A 101 6.52 9.91 1.91
C ASP A 101 6.66 8.51 1.30
N ILE A 102 6.85 8.42 0.00
CA ILE A 102 7.07 7.14 -0.71
C ILE A 102 8.42 6.52 -0.29
N GLU A 103 9.47 7.31 -0.20
CA GLU A 103 10.77 6.82 0.28
C GLU A 103 10.67 6.23 1.69
N GLN A 104 10.05 6.95 2.61
CA GLN A 104 9.80 6.47 3.97
C GLN A 104 8.97 5.20 3.97
N GLY A 105 7.90 5.16 3.17
CA GLY A 105 7.03 4.00 3.06
C GLY A 105 7.77 2.77 2.56
N PHE A 106 8.59 2.90 1.53
CA PHE A 106 9.42 1.82 1.04
C PHE A 106 10.42 1.32 2.09
N ASN A 107 11.08 2.24 2.78
CA ASN A 107 12.00 1.88 3.86
C ASN A 107 11.30 1.13 4.98
N GLU A 108 10.10 1.55 5.37
CA GLU A 108 9.30 0.87 6.37
C GLU A 108 8.84 -0.52 5.90
N CYS A 109 8.37 -0.63 4.65
CA CYS A 109 7.99 -1.92 4.07
C CYS A 109 9.18 -2.91 4.08
N MET A 110 10.37 -2.44 3.70
CA MET A 110 11.58 -3.27 3.73
C MET A 110 12.02 -3.58 5.16
N ARG A 111 11.84 -2.65 6.09
CA ARG A 111 12.16 -2.89 7.50
C ARG A 111 11.37 -4.05 8.10
N VAL A 112 10.05 -4.04 7.87
CA VAL A 112 9.15 -5.08 8.42
C VAL A 112 9.18 -6.38 7.63
N LEU A 113 9.81 -6.39 6.46
CA LEU A 113 9.98 -7.59 5.64
C LEU A 113 11.14 -8.42 6.17
N LYS A 114 10.91 -9.74 6.28
CA LYS A 114 11.95 -10.70 6.65
C LYS A 114 13.02 -10.81 5.57
N PRO A 115 14.26 -11.18 5.91
CA PRO A 115 15.27 -11.52 4.90
C PRO A 115 14.71 -12.55 3.91
N ASN A 116 14.97 -12.34 2.62
CA ASN A 116 14.45 -13.14 1.50
C ASN A 116 12.93 -13.04 1.31
N GLY A 117 12.28 -12.15 2.03
CA GLY A 117 10.85 -11.86 1.84
C GLY A 117 10.60 -11.07 0.56
N THR A 118 9.35 -11.05 0.14
CA THR A 118 8.90 -10.44 -1.11
C THR A 118 8.05 -9.20 -0.83
N LEU A 119 8.34 -8.12 -1.56
CA LEU A 119 7.51 -6.92 -1.59
C LEU A 119 6.85 -6.81 -2.97
N ILE A 120 5.53 -6.71 -2.97
CA ILE A 120 4.74 -6.40 -4.17
C ILE A 120 4.36 -4.93 -4.12
N PHE A 121 4.76 -4.17 -5.13
CA PHE A 121 4.45 -2.76 -5.25
C PHE A 121 3.52 -2.52 -6.44
N LYS A 122 2.41 -1.84 -6.19
CA LYS A 122 1.45 -1.46 -7.21
C LYS A 122 1.44 0.05 -7.38
N TRP A 123 1.50 0.51 -8.63
CA TRP A 123 1.51 1.94 -8.93
C TRP A 123 0.74 2.24 -10.22
N ASN A 124 -0.16 3.21 -10.17
CA ASN A 124 -0.79 3.77 -11.37
C ASN A 124 -0.09 5.08 -11.72
N GLU A 125 0.47 5.17 -12.92
CA GLU A 125 1.30 6.30 -13.36
C GLU A 125 0.53 7.40 -14.09
N GLU A 126 -0.76 7.51 -13.86
CA GLU A 126 -1.58 8.57 -14.47
C GLU A 126 -1.07 9.97 -14.14
N GLN A 127 -0.74 10.24 -12.88
CA GLN A 127 -0.30 11.56 -12.44
C GLN A 127 1.21 11.65 -12.20
N ILE A 128 1.82 10.59 -11.68
CA ILE A 128 3.25 10.52 -11.41
C ILE A 128 3.81 9.32 -12.14
N LYS A 129 4.80 9.54 -13.01
CA LYS A 129 5.43 8.47 -13.78
C LYS A 129 6.19 7.50 -12.87
N LEU A 130 6.15 6.22 -13.19
CA LEU A 130 6.85 5.19 -12.42
C LEU A 130 8.35 5.49 -12.27
N LYS A 131 9.01 5.98 -13.32
CA LYS A 131 10.42 6.36 -13.27
C LYS A 131 10.72 7.39 -12.17
N ASP A 132 9.80 8.32 -11.95
CA ASP A 132 9.96 9.36 -10.93
C ASP A 132 9.77 8.78 -9.52
N VAL A 133 8.86 7.82 -9.37
CA VAL A 133 8.68 7.08 -8.11
C VAL A 133 9.93 6.24 -7.81
N LEU A 134 10.42 5.49 -8.78
CA LEU A 134 11.61 4.64 -8.61
C LEU A 134 12.87 5.46 -8.31
N ALA A 135 12.92 6.71 -8.77
CA ALA A 135 14.04 7.62 -8.47
C ALA A 135 14.07 8.05 -7.00
N THR A 136 12.96 7.92 -6.26
CA THR A 136 12.89 8.28 -4.83
C THR A 136 13.39 7.18 -3.90
N ILE A 137 13.55 5.96 -4.38
CA ILE A 137 13.89 4.79 -3.57
C ILE A 137 15.24 4.23 -3.97
N LYS A 138 15.93 3.60 -3.01
CA LYS A 138 17.23 2.96 -3.24
C LYS A 138 17.12 1.51 -3.71
N TYR A 139 15.93 0.93 -3.65
CA TYR A 139 15.67 -0.45 -4.04
C TYR A 139 15.33 -0.53 -5.53
N LYS A 140 15.68 -1.67 -6.15
CA LYS A 140 15.37 -1.92 -7.57
C LYS A 140 14.45 -3.10 -7.70
N PRO A 141 13.41 -3.02 -8.56
CA PRO A 141 12.55 -4.17 -8.79
C PRO A 141 13.30 -5.29 -9.52
N LEU A 142 12.91 -6.53 -9.22
CA LEU A 142 13.42 -7.70 -9.93
C LEU A 142 12.73 -7.85 -11.29
N PHE A 143 11.42 -7.70 -11.31
CA PHE A 143 10.59 -7.75 -12.50
C PHE A 143 9.25 -7.12 -12.22
N GLY A 144 8.43 -6.99 -13.25
CA GLY A 144 7.09 -6.44 -13.10
C GLY A 144 6.26 -6.61 -14.36
N ASN A 145 5.03 -6.15 -14.30
CA ASN A 145 4.08 -6.15 -15.39
C ASN A 145 3.31 -4.84 -15.41
N LYS A 146 2.96 -4.39 -16.62
CA LYS A 146 2.16 -3.18 -16.82
C LYS A 146 0.90 -3.53 -17.58
N ARG A 147 -0.25 -3.09 -17.06
CA ARG A 147 -1.53 -3.13 -17.78
C ARG A 147 -2.13 -1.72 -17.76
N ALA A 148 -2.36 -1.16 -18.95
CA ALA A 148 -2.73 0.25 -19.11
C ALA A 148 -1.70 1.16 -18.41
N LYS A 149 -2.08 1.87 -17.35
CA LYS A 149 -1.20 2.74 -16.57
C LYS A 149 -0.81 2.15 -15.23
N THR A 150 -1.24 0.93 -14.94
CA THR A 150 -0.96 0.26 -13.67
C THR A 150 0.21 -0.70 -13.80
N HIS A 151 1.20 -0.50 -12.94
CA HIS A 151 2.36 -1.37 -12.79
C HIS A 151 2.23 -2.23 -11.55
N TRP A 152 2.64 -3.50 -11.68
CA TRP A 152 2.89 -4.40 -10.57
C TRP A 152 4.36 -4.75 -10.59
N LEU A 153 5.08 -4.44 -9.54
CA LEU A 153 6.53 -4.67 -9.44
C LEU A 153 6.84 -5.59 -8.27
N VAL A 154 7.84 -6.43 -8.44
CA VAL A 154 8.30 -7.38 -7.44
C VAL A 154 9.70 -7.01 -6.96
N PHE A 155 9.84 -6.89 -5.64
CA PHE A 155 11.11 -6.67 -4.96
C PHE A 155 11.36 -7.81 -3.97
N MET A 156 12.61 -8.08 -3.66
CA MET A 156 12.98 -8.96 -2.57
C MET A 156 14.02 -8.29 -1.67
N LYS A 157 13.94 -8.62 -0.40
CA LYS A 157 14.96 -8.21 0.59
C LYS A 157 16.11 -9.22 0.57
N LEU A 158 17.06 -8.97 -0.31
CA LEU A 158 18.25 -9.83 -0.49
C LEU A 158 19.43 -9.37 0.34
#